data_2ffd591be2b7a62b6c9a151563275f63
#
_entry.id   2ffd591be2b7a62b6c9a151563275f63
#
_cell.length_a   1.000
_cell.length_b   1.000
_cell.length_c   1.000
_cell.angle_alpha   90.00
_cell.angle_beta   90.00
_cell.angle_gamma   90.00
#
_symmetry.space_group_name_H-M   'P 1'
#
loop_
_entity.id
_entity.type
_entity.pdbx_description
1 polymer ?
#
loop_
_entity_poly.entity_id
_entity_poly.type
_entity_poly.pdbx_seq_one_letter_code
_entity_poly.pdbx_strand_id
1 'polypeptide(L)'
;MFVIETKAFGMTNGNATKASLFIDEGDKWFVRKNKENKEVKSPTNQITAEKNLIQNLLSSYVSEVYSIVALSNSELFVKQNIELPYKVLKPNELNNYITSQAEYINEAQRQDILTSINNCRQN
;
A
#
# COMPACT_ATOMS: atom_id res chain seq x y z
N MET A 1 -10.47 -4.84 -7.86
CA MET A 1 -10.66 -4.24 -6.53
C MET A 1 -9.32 -4.03 -5.82
N PHE A 2 -9.10 -2.85 -5.29
CA PHE A 2 -7.87 -2.53 -4.58
C PHE A 2 -8.15 -2.18 -3.13
N VAL A 3 -7.32 -2.69 -2.21
CA VAL A 3 -7.29 -2.29 -0.81
C VAL A 3 -5.95 -1.59 -0.58
N ILE A 4 -6.01 -0.32 -0.18
CA ILE A 4 -4.82 0.53 -0.06
C ILE A 4 -4.66 1.01 1.39
N GLU A 5 -3.51 0.68 1.98
CA GLU A 5 -3.09 1.22 3.28
C GLU A 5 -1.99 2.24 3.05
N THR A 6 -2.20 3.47 3.52
CA THR A 6 -1.24 4.57 3.33
C THR A 6 -0.30 4.68 4.53
N LYS A 7 1.00 4.80 4.26
CA LYS A 7 2.04 4.98 5.28
C LYS A 7 2.94 6.17 4.93
N ALA A 8 3.22 7.00 5.93
CA ALA A 8 4.01 8.23 5.77
C ALA A 8 5.40 8.13 6.42
N PHE A 9 6.09 7.01 6.20
CA PHE A 9 7.40 6.76 6.78
C PHE A 9 8.44 7.81 6.34
N GLY A 10 9.21 8.30 7.31
CA GLY A 10 10.32 9.21 7.04
C GLY A 10 9.93 10.65 6.69
N MET A 11 8.64 10.98 6.70
CA MET A 11 8.19 12.35 6.44
C MET A 11 8.42 13.25 7.66
N THR A 12 8.63 14.54 7.40
CA THR A 12 8.78 15.55 8.45
C THR A 12 7.75 16.65 8.24
N ASN A 13 6.90 16.89 9.24
CA ASN A 13 5.86 17.91 9.20
C ASN A 13 4.98 17.85 7.95
N GLY A 14 4.65 16.62 7.51
CA GLY A 14 3.84 16.39 6.32
C GLY A 14 4.59 16.53 5.00
N ASN A 15 5.89 16.76 5.02
CA ASN A 15 6.71 16.94 3.83
C ASN A 15 7.57 15.70 3.56
N ALA A 16 7.74 15.38 2.27
CA ALA A 16 8.65 14.32 1.85
C ALA A 16 10.09 14.67 2.21
N THR A 17 10.79 13.72 2.81
CA THR A 17 12.21 13.88 3.16
C THR A 17 12.99 12.62 2.82
N LYS A 18 14.29 12.77 2.58
CA LYS A 18 15.17 11.63 2.28
C LYS A 18 15.26 10.71 3.49
N ALA A 19 14.85 9.46 3.29
CA ALA A 19 14.94 8.40 4.29
C ALA A 19 15.00 7.07 3.56
N SER A 20 15.29 6.00 4.29
CA SER A 20 15.31 4.64 3.74
C SER A 20 14.35 3.75 4.53
N LEU A 21 13.63 2.90 3.81
CA LEU A 21 12.77 1.88 4.39
C LEU A 21 13.37 0.52 4.08
N PHE A 22 13.63 -0.27 5.13
CA PHE A 22 14.12 -1.64 5.01
C PHE A 22 13.03 -2.60 5.46
N ILE A 23 12.71 -3.57 4.60
CA ILE A 23 11.74 -4.64 4.89
C ILE A 23 12.54 -5.94 4.90
N ASP A 24 12.80 -6.46 6.10
CA ASP A 24 13.70 -7.58 6.32
C ASP A 24 12.97 -8.86 6.72
N GLU A 25 13.73 -9.94 6.87
CA GLU A 25 13.22 -11.25 7.26
C GLU A 25 12.38 -11.16 8.54
N GLY A 26 11.35 -11.99 8.61
CA GLY A 26 10.41 -11.96 9.72
C GLY A 26 9.43 -10.80 9.64
N ASP A 27 9.31 -10.18 8.47
CA ASP A 27 8.40 -9.04 8.22
C ASP A 27 8.70 -7.87 9.17
N LYS A 28 9.97 -7.60 9.38
CA LYS A 28 10.44 -6.50 10.21
C LYS A 28 10.73 -5.28 9.35
N TRP A 29 10.19 -4.15 9.73
CA TRP A 29 10.26 -2.91 9.00
C TRP A 29 11.05 -1.87 9.78
N PHE A 30 12.03 -1.23 9.12
CA PHE A 30 12.89 -0.21 9.73
C PHE A 30 12.94 1.02 8.85
N VAL A 31 12.85 2.19 9.49
CA VAL A 31 13.05 3.47 8.80
C VAL A 31 14.36 4.07 9.30
N ARG A 32 15.25 4.39 8.36
CA ARG A 32 16.52 5.06 8.65
C ARG A 32 16.48 6.49 8.15
N LYS A 33 16.69 7.42 9.07
CA LYS A 33 16.74 8.85 8.77
C LYS A 33 17.79 9.51 9.68
N ASN A 34 18.66 10.36 9.09
CA ASN A 34 19.70 11.07 9.84
C ASN A 34 20.55 10.13 10.69
N LYS A 35 20.96 8.98 10.15
CA LYS A 35 21.77 7.94 10.82
C LYS A 35 21.06 7.21 11.96
N GLU A 36 19.80 7.50 12.21
CA GLU A 36 18.99 6.78 13.18
C GLU A 36 18.19 5.69 12.48
N ASN A 37 18.19 4.50 13.08
CA ASN A 37 17.42 3.35 12.65
C ASN A 37 16.28 3.11 13.63
N LYS A 38 15.04 3.13 13.15
CA LYS A 38 13.87 2.94 14.01
C LYS A 38 13.00 1.84 13.44
N GLU A 39 12.71 0.82 14.28
CA GLU A 39 11.75 -0.20 13.91
C GLU A 39 10.33 0.41 13.90
N VAL A 40 9.59 0.14 12.83
CA VAL A 40 8.21 0.55 12.69
C VAL A 40 7.35 -0.68 12.54
N LYS A 41 6.05 -0.55 12.86
CA LYS A 41 5.14 -1.67 12.77
C LYS A 41 4.89 -2.05 11.31
N SER A 42 5.03 -3.35 11.00
CA SER A 42 4.64 -3.89 9.69
C SER A 42 3.13 -3.74 9.49
N PRO A 43 2.69 -3.30 8.31
CA PRO A 43 1.26 -3.20 8.00
C PRO A 43 0.61 -4.52 7.59
N THR A 44 1.34 -5.63 7.58
CA THR A 44 0.89 -6.90 7.01
C THR A 44 -0.42 -7.40 7.64
N ASN A 45 -0.51 -7.43 8.96
CA ASN A 45 -1.71 -7.92 9.63
C ASN A 45 -2.91 -7.04 9.32
N GLN A 46 -2.72 -5.74 9.33
CA GLN A 46 -3.78 -4.77 9.06
C GLN A 46 -4.30 -4.91 7.62
N ILE A 47 -3.41 -4.90 6.65
CA ILE A 47 -3.80 -4.95 5.24
C ILE A 47 -4.37 -6.31 4.85
N THR A 48 -3.89 -7.39 5.45
CA THR A 48 -4.43 -8.73 5.23
C THR A 48 -5.86 -8.84 5.76
N ALA A 49 -6.11 -8.30 6.95
CA ALA A 49 -7.45 -8.27 7.53
C ALA A 49 -8.43 -7.45 6.67
N GLU A 50 -8.00 -6.28 6.19
CA GLU A 50 -8.79 -5.43 5.30
C GLU A 50 -9.10 -6.14 3.98
N LYS A 51 -8.11 -6.79 3.37
CA LYS A 51 -8.29 -7.56 2.14
C LYS A 51 -9.33 -8.66 2.33
N ASN A 52 -9.21 -9.43 3.41
CA ASN A 52 -10.12 -10.54 3.67
C ASN A 52 -11.56 -10.07 3.89
N LEU A 53 -11.72 -8.97 4.64
CA LEU A 53 -13.03 -8.38 4.87
C LEU A 53 -13.69 -7.93 3.56
N ILE A 54 -12.96 -7.20 2.73
CA ILE A 54 -13.47 -6.69 1.45
C ILE A 54 -13.77 -7.85 0.50
N GLN A 55 -12.91 -8.84 0.43
CA GLN A 55 -13.11 -10.00 -0.43
C GLN A 55 -14.39 -10.79 -0.04
N ASN A 56 -14.64 -10.95 1.26
CA ASN A 56 -15.84 -11.61 1.75
C ASN A 56 -17.11 -10.80 1.44
N LEU A 57 -17.05 -9.47 1.60
CA LEU A 57 -18.20 -8.60 1.35
C LEU A 57 -18.55 -8.48 -0.14
N LEU A 58 -17.55 -8.54 -1.02
CA LEU A 58 -17.71 -8.25 -2.45
C LEU A 58 -17.43 -9.44 -3.36
N SER A 59 -17.38 -10.64 -2.82
CA SER A 59 -17.04 -11.86 -3.58
C SER A 59 -17.96 -12.12 -4.76
N SER A 60 -19.21 -11.66 -4.72
CA SER A 60 -20.16 -11.80 -5.83
C SER A 60 -19.94 -10.76 -6.95
N TYR A 61 -19.14 -9.73 -6.72
CA TYR A 61 -18.92 -8.63 -7.67
C TYR A 61 -17.53 -8.60 -8.26
N VAL A 62 -16.51 -9.05 -7.51
CA VAL A 62 -15.11 -9.03 -7.96
C VAL A 62 -14.46 -10.38 -7.70
N SER A 63 -13.69 -10.86 -8.67
CA SER A 63 -12.97 -12.15 -8.57
C SER A 63 -11.66 -12.01 -7.80
N GLU A 64 -11.04 -10.84 -7.79
CA GLU A 64 -9.73 -10.61 -7.17
C GLU A 64 -9.69 -9.30 -6.40
N VAL A 65 -8.97 -9.33 -5.29
CA VAL A 65 -8.69 -8.16 -4.46
C VAL A 65 -7.18 -7.98 -4.37
N TYR A 66 -6.70 -6.82 -4.81
CA TYR A 66 -5.28 -6.48 -4.76
C TYR A 66 -5.00 -5.61 -3.54
N SER A 67 -3.99 -5.98 -2.77
CA SER A 67 -3.58 -5.22 -1.59
C SER A 67 -2.33 -4.41 -1.87
N ILE A 68 -2.32 -3.16 -1.44
CA ILE A 68 -1.23 -2.22 -1.70
C ILE A 68 -0.93 -1.43 -0.42
N VAL A 69 0.36 -1.35 -0.06
CA VAL A 69 0.83 -0.35 0.89
C VAL A 69 1.36 0.82 0.07
N ALA A 70 0.67 1.96 0.16
CA ALA A 70 1.03 3.18 -0.56
C ALA A 70 1.89 4.07 0.34
N LEU A 71 3.13 4.32 -0.09
CA LEU A 71 4.06 5.17 0.64
C LEU A 71 3.85 6.63 0.22
N SER A 72 3.55 7.51 1.17
CA SER A 72 3.32 8.93 0.89
C SER A 72 4.62 9.70 0.63
N ASN A 73 5.75 9.22 1.17
CA ASN A 73 7.03 9.90 1.04
C ASN A 73 7.69 9.57 -0.30
N SER A 74 7.61 10.48 -1.27
CA SER A 74 8.19 10.30 -2.61
C SER A 74 9.72 10.23 -2.61
N GLU A 75 10.37 10.73 -1.57
CA GLU A 75 11.83 10.72 -1.40
C GLU A 75 12.35 9.48 -0.69
N LEU A 76 11.48 8.54 -0.34
CA LEU A 76 11.85 7.33 0.39
C LEU A 76 12.55 6.34 -0.53
N PHE A 77 13.73 5.86 -0.12
CA PHE A 77 14.40 4.73 -0.75
C PHE A 77 13.92 3.44 -0.08
N VAL A 78 13.40 2.49 -0.88
CA VAL A 78 12.84 1.24 -0.36
C VAL A 78 13.75 0.08 -0.72
N LYS A 79 14.21 -0.68 0.29
CA LYS A 79 14.93 -1.92 0.10
C LYS A 79 14.10 -3.06 0.72
N GLN A 80 13.47 -3.84 -0.16
CA GLN A 80 12.62 -4.96 0.24
C GLN A 80 13.43 -6.25 0.06
N ASN A 81 13.77 -6.88 1.19
CA ASN A 81 14.61 -8.08 1.22
C ASN A 81 13.80 -9.38 1.29
N ILE A 82 12.47 -9.29 1.37
CA ILE A 82 11.57 -10.44 1.41
C ILE A 82 10.40 -10.21 0.46
N GLU A 83 9.76 -11.28 0.02
CA GLU A 83 8.51 -11.20 -0.71
C GLU A 83 7.35 -11.02 0.26
N LEU A 84 6.36 -10.22 -0.16
CA LEU A 84 5.16 -9.93 0.62
C LEU A 84 3.92 -10.27 -0.23
N PRO A 85 2.80 -10.63 0.41
CA PRO A 85 1.56 -10.94 -0.32
C PRO A 85 0.84 -9.68 -0.84
N TYR A 86 1.50 -8.56 -0.88
CA TYR A 86 0.99 -7.29 -1.38
C TYR A 86 2.13 -6.45 -1.95
N LYS A 87 1.78 -5.39 -2.67
CA LYS A 87 2.76 -4.44 -3.24
C LYS A 87 3.04 -3.30 -2.27
N VAL A 88 4.29 -2.85 -2.23
CA VAL A 88 4.71 -1.65 -1.50
C VAL A 88 5.16 -0.64 -2.56
N LEU A 89 4.41 0.44 -2.75
CA LEU A 89 4.59 1.35 -3.88
C LEU A 89 4.70 2.81 -3.44
N LYS A 90 5.59 3.54 -4.09
CA LYS A 90 5.68 5.00 -3.96
C LYS A 90 4.61 5.68 -4.85
N PRO A 91 4.35 7.00 -4.69
CA PRO A 91 3.24 7.64 -5.38
C PRO A 91 3.21 7.45 -6.91
N ASN A 92 4.35 7.62 -7.58
CA ASN A 92 4.43 7.43 -9.03
C ASN A 92 4.21 5.98 -9.45
N GLU A 93 4.72 5.03 -8.67
CA GLU A 93 4.54 3.60 -8.92
C GLU A 93 3.08 3.18 -8.70
N LEU A 94 2.42 3.76 -7.70
CA LEU A 94 1.03 3.47 -7.39
C LEU A 94 0.10 3.81 -8.56
N ASN A 95 0.25 4.99 -9.14
CA ASN A 95 -0.55 5.41 -10.28
C ASN A 95 -0.38 4.46 -11.48
N ASN A 96 0.85 4.11 -11.79
CA ASN A 96 1.16 3.20 -12.89
C ASN A 96 0.58 1.81 -12.66
N TYR A 97 0.69 1.31 -11.44
CA TYR A 97 0.18 -0.02 -11.07
C TYR A 97 -1.35 -0.09 -11.19
N ILE A 98 -2.06 0.88 -10.62
CA ILE A 98 -3.52 0.91 -10.68
C ILE A 98 -4.01 1.05 -12.12
N THR A 99 -3.39 1.91 -12.91
CA THR A 99 -3.74 2.10 -14.32
C THR A 99 -3.52 0.82 -15.11
N SER A 100 -2.40 0.15 -14.91
CA SER A 100 -2.08 -1.12 -15.56
C SER A 100 -3.11 -2.21 -15.26
N GLN A 101 -3.52 -2.35 -13.99
CA GLN A 101 -4.51 -3.35 -13.61
C GLN A 101 -5.92 -2.99 -14.10
N ALA A 102 -6.25 -1.71 -14.17
CA ALA A 102 -7.57 -1.23 -14.57
C ALA A 102 -7.82 -1.28 -16.08
N GLU A 103 -6.79 -1.46 -16.91
CA GLU A 103 -6.92 -1.53 -18.37
C GLU A 103 -7.82 -2.67 -18.84
N TYR A 104 -8.01 -3.69 -18.03
CA TYR A 104 -8.79 -4.88 -18.37
C TYR A 104 -10.24 -4.81 -17.90
N ILE A 105 -10.69 -3.69 -17.33
CA ILE A 105 -12.05 -3.51 -16.86
C ILE A 105 -12.67 -2.29 -17.54
N ASN A 106 -14.03 -2.26 -17.67
CA ASN A 106 -14.72 -1.13 -18.24
C ASN A 106 -14.76 0.05 -17.25
N GLU A 107 -15.14 1.24 -17.76
CA GLU A 107 -15.13 2.48 -16.98
C GLU A 107 -16.05 2.42 -15.74
N ALA A 108 -17.21 1.78 -15.83
CA ALA A 108 -18.11 1.65 -14.70
C ALA A 108 -17.49 0.82 -13.58
N GLN A 109 -16.86 -0.30 -13.91
CA GLN A 109 -16.16 -1.15 -12.94
C GLN A 109 -15.01 -0.39 -12.29
N ARG A 110 -14.29 0.41 -13.05
CA ARG A 110 -13.20 1.23 -12.55
C ARG A 110 -13.66 2.25 -11.50
N GLN A 111 -14.79 2.91 -11.74
CA GLN A 111 -15.37 3.86 -10.80
C GLN A 111 -15.82 3.17 -9.51
N ASP A 112 -16.41 2.00 -9.61
CA ASP A 112 -16.80 1.21 -8.45
C ASP A 112 -15.59 0.82 -7.58
N ILE A 113 -14.48 0.44 -8.20
CA ILE A 113 -13.23 0.13 -7.49
C ILE A 113 -12.72 1.35 -6.72
N LEU A 114 -12.68 2.52 -7.35
CA LEU A 114 -12.21 3.75 -6.71
C LEU A 114 -13.09 4.15 -5.54
N THR A 115 -14.39 4.05 -5.68
CA THR A 115 -15.35 4.33 -4.60
C THR A 115 -15.14 3.39 -3.42
N SER A 116 -14.95 2.11 -3.68
CA SER A 116 -14.71 1.10 -2.63
C SER A 116 -13.42 1.38 -1.85
N ILE A 117 -12.35 1.81 -2.51
CA ILE A 117 -11.09 2.18 -1.86
C ILE A 117 -11.33 3.36 -0.91
N ASN A 118 -12.03 4.39 -1.34
CA ASN A 118 -12.32 5.56 -0.51
C ASN A 118 -13.13 5.18 0.73
N ASN A 119 -14.12 4.31 0.59
CA ASN A 119 -14.93 3.83 1.72
C ASN A 119 -14.09 3.05 2.73
N CYS A 120 -13.16 2.21 2.29
CA CYS A 120 -12.25 1.48 3.17
C CYS A 120 -11.36 2.40 3.97
N ARG A 121 -10.92 3.52 3.40
CA ARG A 121 -10.05 4.49 4.09
C ARG A 121 -10.77 5.26 5.19
N GLN A 122 -12.07 5.44 5.08
CA GLN A 122 -12.87 6.18 6.05
C GLN A 122 -13.21 5.35 7.29
N ASN A 123 -13.02 4.06 7.20
CA ASN A 123 -13.28 3.14 8.30
C ASN A 123 -11.98 2.81 9.04
#